data_c13766306892c3fad23c357e4f3469be
#
_entry.id   c13766306892c3fad23c357e4f3469be
#
_cell.length_a   1.000
_cell.length_b   1.000
_cell.length_c   1.000
_cell.angle_alpha   90.00
_cell.angle_beta   90.00
_cell.angle_gamma   90.00
#
_symmetry.space_group_name_H-M   'P 1'
#
loop_
_entity.id
_entity.type
_entity.pdbx_description
1 polymer ?
#
loop_
_entity_poly.entity_id
_entity_poly.type
_entity_poly.pdbx_seq_one_letter_code
_entity_poly.pdbx_strand_id
1 'polypeptide(L)' 'MTINIKAFERQFQKEYNFLYENDNNVAGYREAVAAFDEFLKENKNFVCEFVQYRGDFISSDREAAAFMFALSNWEV' A
#
# COMPACT_ATOMS: atom_id res chain seq x y z
N MET A 1 13.09 -10.15 -0.76
CA MET A 1 12.68 -9.24 0.33
C MET A 1 11.71 -9.97 1.23
N THR A 2 12.00 -9.99 2.52
CA THR A 2 11.12 -10.66 3.48
C THR A 2 10.36 -9.60 4.25
N ILE A 3 9.05 -9.58 4.06
CA ILE A 3 8.18 -8.62 4.74
C ILE A 3 7.18 -9.40 5.59
N ASN A 4 7.13 -9.06 6.87
CA ASN A 4 6.12 -9.61 7.76
C ASN A 4 4.77 -8.98 7.41
N ILE A 5 3.82 -9.80 6.97
CA ILE A 5 2.55 -9.29 6.45
C ILE A 5 1.73 -8.55 7.51
N LYS A 6 1.79 -9.01 8.75
CA LYS A 6 1.08 -8.36 9.84
C LYS A 6 1.64 -6.95 10.12
N ALA A 7 2.97 -6.82 10.12
CA ALA A 7 3.62 -5.53 10.32
C ALA A 7 3.39 -4.62 9.11
N PHE A 8 3.37 -5.21 7.91
CA PHE A 8 3.11 -4.44 6.69
C PHE A 8 1.70 -3.87 6.70
N GLU A 9 0.72 -4.65 7.14
CA GLU A 9 -0.65 -4.17 7.22
C GLU A 9 -0.77 -2.99 8.19
N ARG A 10 -0.03 -3.01 9.30
CA ARG A 10 -0.02 -1.86 10.22
C ARG A 10 0.59 -0.62 9.58
N GLN A 11 1.66 -0.78 8.80
CA GLN A 11 2.26 0.34 8.09
C GLN A 11 1.32 0.87 7.02
N PHE A 12 0.66 -0.04 6.30
CA PHE A 12 -0.37 0.33 5.32
C PHE A 12 -1.46 1.18 5.98
N GLN A 13 -1.94 0.78 7.16
CA GLN A 13 -3.01 1.50 7.84
C GLN A 13 -2.55 2.91 8.25
N LYS A 14 -1.31 3.04 8.69
CA LYS A 14 -0.74 4.36 9.02
C LYS A 14 -0.72 5.27 7.79
N GLU A 15 -0.26 4.74 6.66
CA GLU A 15 -0.19 5.51 5.42
C GLU A 15 -1.59 5.89 4.93
N TYR A 16 -2.52 4.96 5.03
CA TYR A 16 -3.90 5.21 4.65
C TYR A 16 -4.50 6.34 5.50
N ASN A 17 -4.32 6.27 6.80
CA ASN A 17 -4.84 7.29 7.71
C ASN A 17 -4.23 8.67 7.43
N PHE A 18 -2.94 8.70 7.14
CA PHE A 18 -2.24 9.93 6.78
C PHE A 18 -2.83 10.54 5.51
N LEU A 19 -3.07 9.72 4.50
CA LEU A 19 -3.68 10.19 3.25
C LEU A 19 -5.09 10.69 3.49
N TYR A 20 -5.85 9.98 4.30
CA TYR A 20 -7.21 10.38 4.63
C TYR A 20 -7.23 11.75 5.31
N GLU A 21 -6.38 11.94 6.31
CA GLU A 21 -6.30 13.18 7.08
C GLU A 21 -5.85 14.36 6.23
N ASN A 22 -5.07 14.11 5.19
CA ASN A 22 -4.57 15.15 4.29
C ASN A 22 -5.34 15.22 2.98
N ASP A 23 -6.48 14.54 2.91
CA ASP A 23 -7.37 14.56 1.74
C ASP A 23 -6.62 14.18 0.46
N ASN A 24 -5.70 13.21 0.58
CA ASN A 24 -4.82 12.73 -0.51
C ASN A 24 -3.85 13.79 -1.05
N ASN A 25 -3.79 14.94 -0.41
CA ASN A 25 -2.93 16.03 -0.87
C ASN A 25 -1.52 15.85 -0.31
N VAL A 26 -0.83 14.85 -0.82
CA VAL A 26 0.48 14.43 -0.36
C VAL A 26 1.40 14.31 -1.57
N ALA A 27 2.64 14.78 -1.44
CA ALA A 27 3.61 14.68 -2.52
C ALA A 27 3.81 13.22 -2.92
N GLY A 28 3.79 12.96 -4.22
CA GLY A 28 3.96 11.60 -4.75
C GLY A 28 2.71 10.75 -4.77
N TYR A 29 1.56 11.31 -4.42
CA TYR A 29 0.31 10.53 -4.35
C TYR A 29 -0.04 9.90 -5.71
N ARG A 30 -0.06 10.71 -6.78
CA ARG A 30 -0.42 10.21 -8.11
C ARG A 30 0.57 9.19 -8.64
N GLU A 31 1.84 9.44 -8.40
CA GLU A 31 2.91 8.52 -8.80
C GLU A 31 2.77 7.19 -8.08
N ALA A 32 2.40 7.22 -6.79
CA ALA A 32 2.19 6.00 -6.01
C ALA A 32 0.99 5.20 -6.54
N VAL A 33 -0.11 5.89 -6.86
CA VAL A 33 -1.28 5.22 -7.44
C VAL A 33 -0.90 4.52 -8.75
N ALA A 34 -0.17 5.21 -9.62
CA ALA A 34 0.26 4.64 -10.90
C ALA A 34 1.25 3.48 -10.69
N ALA A 35 2.18 3.62 -9.74
CA ALA A 35 3.18 2.60 -9.47
C ALA A 35 2.56 1.30 -8.95
N PHE A 36 1.42 1.38 -8.29
CA PHE A 36 0.76 0.18 -7.77
C PHE A 36 0.39 -0.80 -8.89
N ASP A 37 -0.08 -0.30 -10.04
CA ASP A 37 -0.44 -1.17 -11.16
C ASP A 37 0.76 -1.99 -11.64
N GLU A 38 1.92 -1.37 -11.76
CA GLU A 38 3.14 -2.08 -12.14
C GLU A 38 3.58 -3.06 -11.07
N PHE A 39 3.52 -2.63 -9.82
CA PHE A 39 3.88 -3.50 -8.69
C PHE A 39 2.99 -4.74 -8.65
N LEU A 40 1.69 -4.56 -8.86
CA LEU A 40 0.74 -5.67 -8.85
C LEU A 40 1.08 -6.71 -9.94
N LYS A 41 1.44 -6.26 -11.14
CA LYS A 41 1.82 -7.15 -12.22
C LYS A 41 3.06 -7.96 -11.89
N GLU A 42 4.05 -7.34 -11.26
CA GLU A 42 5.33 -7.96 -10.97
C GLU A 42 5.34 -8.75 -9.66
N ASN A 43 4.44 -8.43 -8.73
CA ASN A 43 4.44 -8.99 -7.38
C ASN A 43 3.05 -9.45 -6.96
N LYS A 44 2.37 -10.11 -7.87
CA LYS A 44 0.98 -10.55 -7.68
C LYS A 44 0.80 -11.39 -6.42
N ASN A 45 1.75 -12.30 -6.15
CA ASN A 45 1.65 -13.18 -5.00
C ASN A 45 1.67 -12.41 -3.68
N PHE A 46 2.53 -11.40 -3.57
CA PHE A 46 2.60 -10.61 -2.35
C PHE A 46 1.31 -9.81 -2.14
N VAL A 47 0.80 -9.20 -3.21
CA VAL A 47 -0.46 -8.44 -3.13
C VAL A 47 -1.61 -9.35 -2.73
N CYS A 48 -1.70 -10.55 -3.31
CA CYS A 48 -2.74 -11.52 -2.96
C CYS A 48 -2.64 -11.94 -1.49
N GLU A 49 -1.44 -12.18 -1.01
CA GLU A 49 -1.22 -12.52 0.40
C GLU A 49 -1.70 -11.40 1.32
N PHE A 50 -1.39 -10.16 0.96
CA PHE A 50 -1.83 -9.00 1.72
C PHE A 50 -3.36 -8.88 1.74
N VAL A 51 -3.99 -9.02 0.58
CA VAL A 51 -5.45 -8.96 0.45
C VAL A 51 -6.11 -10.06 1.29
N GLN A 52 -5.57 -11.28 1.23
CA GLN A 52 -6.10 -12.40 2.01
C GLN A 52 -5.95 -12.15 3.51
N TYR A 53 -4.80 -11.62 3.92
CA TYR A 53 -4.56 -11.35 5.34
C TYR A 53 -5.54 -10.30 5.88
N ARG A 54 -5.72 -9.20 5.16
CA ARG A 54 -6.60 -8.14 5.65
C ARG A 54 -8.10 -8.42 5.40
N GLY A 55 -8.40 -9.37 4.51
CA GLY A 55 -9.79 -9.75 4.21
C GLY A 55 -10.52 -8.75 3.34
N ASP A 56 -9.79 -7.93 2.57
CA ASP A 56 -10.40 -6.91 1.73
C ASP A 56 -9.49 -6.58 0.56
N PHE A 57 -10.09 -6.27 -0.58
CA PHE A 57 -9.36 -5.91 -1.80
C PHE A 57 -8.79 -4.50 -1.71
N ILE A 58 -7.80 -4.22 -2.57
CA ILE A 58 -7.34 -2.85 -2.79
C ILE A 58 -8.21 -2.30 -3.91
N SER A 59 -9.17 -1.46 -3.55
CA SER A 59 -10.25 -1.04 -4.45
C SER A 59 -10.34 0.47 -4.66
N SER A 60 -9.40 1.24 -4.10
CA SER A 60 -9.39 2.69 -4.25
C SER A 60 -7.98 3.19 -4.50
N ASP A 61 -7.88 4.39 -5.08
CA ASP A 61 -6.59 5.05 -5.29
C ASP A 61 -5.87 5.31 -3.98
N ARG A 62 -6.62 5.68 -2.94
CA ARG A 62 -6.02 5.90 -1.62
C ARG A 62 -5.38 4.63 -1.08
N GLU A 63 -6.04 3.50 -1.25
CA GLU A 63 -5.48 2.22 -0.82
C GLU A 63 -4.25 1.85 -1.64
N ALA A 64 -4.29 2.06 -2.95
CA ALA A 64 -3.15 1.78 -3.81
C ALA A 64 -1.94 2.64 -3.41
N ALA A 65 -2.16 3.93 -3.19
CA ALA A 65 -1.09 4.83 -2.77
C ALA A 65 -0.56 4.45 -1.38
N ALA A 66 -1.46 4.12 -0.45
CA ALA A 66 -1.05 3.71 0.90
C ALA A 66 -0.18 2.47 0.86
N PHE A 67 -0.52 1.51 -0.01
CA PHE A 67 0.28 0.30 -0.19
C PHE A 67 1.71 0.65 -0.66
N MET A 68 1.81 1.50 -1.68
CA MET A 68 3.11 1.89 -2.23
C MET A 68 3.93 2.73 -1.24
N PHE A 69 3.29 3.61 -0.49
CA PHE A 69 3.97 4.38 0.54
C PHE A 69 4.46 3.46 1.68
N ALA A 70 3.68 2.43 2.02
CA ALA A 70 4.11 1.46 3.03
C ALA A 70 5.36 0.71 2.58
N LEU A 71 5.45 0.36 1.28
CA LEU A 71 6.65 -0.26 0.73
C LEU A 71 7.84 0.68 0.78
N SER A 72 7.65 1.94 0.37
CA SER A 72 8.73 2.94 0.34
C SER A 72 9.26 3.26 1.73
N ASN A 73 8.40 3.23 2.72
CA ASN A 73 8.76 3.56 4.10
C ASN A 73 9.00 2.31 4.96
N TRP A 74 9.13 1.17 4.31
CA TRP A 74 9.35 -0.08 5.04
C TRP A 74 10.76 -0.12 5.61
N GLU A 75 10.83 -0.27 6.92
CA GLU A 75 12.11 -0.42 7.62
C GLU A 75 12.32 -1.90 7.95
N VAL A 76 13.46 -2.40 7.52
CA VAL A 76 13.80 -3.81 7.74
C VAL A 76 14.53 -3.96 9.08
#